data_d5949e3354cf778397ad185df04f3986
#
_entry.id   d5949e3354cf778397ad185df04f3986
#
_cell.length_a   1.000
_cell.length_b   1.000
_cell.length_c   1.000
_cell.angle_alpha   90.00
_cell.angle_beta   90.00
_cell.angle_gamma   90.00
#
_symmetry.space_group_name_H-M   'P 1'
#
loop_
_entity.id
_entity.type
_entity.pdbx_description
1 polymer ?
#
loop_
_entity_poly.entity_id
_entity_poly.type
_entity_poly.pdbx_seq_one_letter_code
_entity_poly.pdbx_strand_id
1 'polypeptide(L)'
;MFGMPRKSVEAPPAAAPETISVQSGKGRPTPSRREAQAARKTTIRAKPGTKAGKKASRAADRADRAIRREGMLAGDPRFLPVRDQGPVRAFVRDFVDGRYTIAEYFIFMAVVVLLLGFINNPSIQQLVSVGFFLMATLIVVDTAILIFQLNNRAKKAFPEKADRRGITLYALMRTLQYRRLRMPKPRVQRGRKKGK
;
A
#
# COMPACT_ATOMS: atom_id res chain seq x y z
N MET A 1 4.25 83.63 -15.95
CA MET A 1 5.18 83.93 -14.80
C MET A 1 5.54 82.59 -14.16
N PHE A 2 6.85 82.37 -14.04
CA PHE A 2 7.54 81.37 -13.24
C PHE A 2 7.34 79.90 -13.58
N GLY A 3 8.25 79.45 -14.46
CA GLY A 3 8.59 78.02 -14.60
C GLY A 3 9.54 77.59 -13.50
N MET A 4 9.34 76.38 -12.97
CA MET A 4 10.34 75.69 -12.15
C MET A 4 11.01 74.60 -12.98
N PRO A 5 12.31 74.41 -12.92
CA PRO A 5 13.02 73.43 -13.69
C PRO A 5 12.84 72.05 -13.07
N ARG A 6 12.46 71.07 -13.90
CA ARG A 6 12.48 69.66 -13.58
C ARG A 6 13.92 69.17 -13.48
N LYS A 7 14.30 68.68 -12.31
CA LYS A 7 15.54 67.99 -12.04
C LYS A 7 15.52 66.67 -12.80
N SER A 8 16.39 66.51 -13.79
CA SER A 8 16.66 65.28 -14.47
C SER A 8 17.33 64.29 -13.50
N VAL A 9 16.65 63.19 -13.19
CA VAL A 9 17.24 62.07 -12.44
C VAL A 9 18.08 61.30 -13.47
N GLU A 10 19.36 61.39 -13.31
CA GLU A 10 20.37 60.65 -14.06
C GLU A 10 20.22 59.13 -13.76
N ALA A 11 19.93 58.34 -14.76
CA ALA A 11 19.88 56.90 -14.66
C ALA A 11 21.30 56.33 -14.50
N PRO A 12 21.50 55.33 -13.62
CA PRO A 12 22.80 54.70 -13.46
C PRO A 12 23.20 53.98 -14.77
N PRO A 13 24.49 53.92 -15.10
CA PRO A 13 24.95 53.33 -16.34
C PRO A 13 24.63 51.85 -16.42
N ALA A 14 24.07 51.42 -17.55
CA ALA A 14 23.81 50.03 -17.87
C ALA A 14 25.11 49.25 -17.77
N ALA A 15 25.12 48.26 -16.87
CA ALA A 15 26.18 47.26 -16.83
C ALA A 15 26.19 46.51 -18.18
N ALA A 16 27.36 46.49 -18.79
CA ALA A 16 27.61 45.73 -20.00
C ALA A 16 27.27 44.27 -19.80
N PRO A 17 26.70 43.58 -20.78
CA PRO A 17 26.43 42.15 -20.63
C PRO A 17 27.77 41.43 -20.55
N GLU A 18 28.01 40.81 -19.40
CA GLU A 18 29.08 39.80 -19.26
C GLU A 18 28.82 38.70 -20.26
N THR A 19 29.61 38.68 -21.31
CA THR A 19 29.68 37.53 -22.23
C THR A 19 30.17 36.34 -21.45
N ILE A 20 29.20 35.52 -21.01
CA ILE A 20 29.49 34.15 -20.51
C ILE A 20 30.10 33.42 -21.68
N SER A 21 31.42 33.34 -21.70
CA SER A 21 32.16 32.48 -22.61
C SER A 21 31.78 31.05 -22.29
N VAL A 22 30.85 30.50 -23.03
CA VAL A 22 30.58 29.06 -23.03
C VAL A 22 31.83 28.41 -23.58
N GLN A 23 32.73 28.02 -22.70
CA GLN A 23 33.83 27.12 -23.04
C GLN A 23 33.23 25.80 -23.48
N SER A 24 32.94 25.67 -24.75
CA SER A 24 32.64 24.40 -25.41
C SER A 24 33.92 23.58 -25.58
N GLY A 25 34.59 23.33 -24.47
CA GLY A 25 35.68 22.39 -24.36
C GLY A 25 35.19 21.16 -23.66
N LYS A 26 35.52 19.98 -24.14
CA LYS A 26 35.30 18.68 -23.49
C LYS A 26 35.92 18.72 -22.06
N GLY A 27 35.23 19.36 -21.13
CA GLY A 27 35.74 19.73 -19.82
C GLY A 27 35.78 18.56 -18.79
N ARG A 28 35.64 17.35 -19.26
CA ARG A 28 35.78 16.18 -18.38
C ARG A 28 36.99 15.37 -18.86
N PRO A 29 38.05 15.22 -18.03
CA PRO A 29 39.18 14.40 -18.38
C PRO A 29 38.71 12.98 -18.67
N THR A 30 39.18 12.41 -19.77
CA THR A 30 38.87 11.02 -20.14
C THR A 30 39.35 10.13 -18.99
N PRO A 31 38.50 9.27 -18.40
CA PRO A 31 38.89 8.41 -17.29
C PRO A 31 40.11 7.55 -17.72
N SER A 32 41.06 7.39 -16.81
CA SER A 32 42.24 6.60 -17.05
C SER A 32 41.85 5.17 -17.47
N ARG A 33 42.68 4.52 -18.30
CA ARG A 33 42.44 3.14 -18.74
C ARG A 33 42.16 2.20 -17.59
N ARG A 34 42.78 2.45 -16.42
CA ARG A 34 42.60 1.68 -15.20
C ARG A 34 41.24 1.90 -14.57
N GLU A 35 40.76 3.15 -14.53
CA GLU A 35 39.40 3.51 -14.08
C GLU A 35 38.31 2.99 -15.01
N ALA A 36 38.53 3.11 -16.33
CA ALA A 36 37.61 2.55 -17.32
C ALA A 36 37.55 1.01 -17.23
N GLN A 37 38.66 0.34 -16.94
CA GLN A 37 38.68 -1.10 -16.72
C GLN A 37 38.02 -1.47 -15.36
N ALA A 38 38.22 -0.71 -14.30
CA ALA A 38 37.56 -0.90 -13.02
C ALA A 38 36.04 -0.71 -13.14
N ALA A 39 35.60 0.36 -13.82
CA ALA A 39 34.19 0.59 -14.13
C ALA A 39 33.58 -0.54 -14.98
N ARG A 40 34.33 -1.05 -15.97
CA ARG A 40 33.88 -2.23 -16.74
C ARG A 40 33.82 -3.50 -15.90
N LYS A 41 34.71 -3.73 -14.94
CA LYS A 41 34.67 -4.87 -14.03
C LYS A 41 33.49 -4.79 -13.07
N THR A 42 33.14 -3.61 -12.56
CA THR A 42 31.95 -3.40 -11.74
C THR A 42 30.66 -3.50 -12.53
N THR A 43 30.70 -3.17 -13.83
CA THR A 43 29.54 -3.25 -14.76
C THR A 43 29.41 -4.64 -15.41
N ILE A 44 30.38 -5.57 -15.21
CA ILE A 44 30.23 -6.96 -15.63
C ILE A 44 29.21 -7.63 -14.67
N ARG A 45 27.96 -7.29 -14.89
CA ARG A 45 26.82 -8.13 -14.55
C ARG A 45 27.16 -9.52 -15.09
N ALA A 46 27.30 -10.49 -14.18
CA ALA A 46 27.72 -11.84 -14.55
C ALA A 46 27.02 -12.30 -15.82
N LYS A 47 27.77 -12.73 -16.84
CA LYS A 47 27.25 -13.04 -18.17
C LYS A 47 25.97 -13.88 -18.07
N PRO A 48 24.86 -13.48 -18.69
CA PRO A 48 23.64 -14.28 -18.70
C PRO A 48 23.98 -15.64 -19.33
N GLY A 49 23.72 -16.73 -18.59
CA GLY A 49 24.01 -18.10 -19.06
C GLY A 49 25.04 -18.88 -18.21
N THR A 50 25.95 -18.21 -17.51
CA THR A 50 26.90 -18.89 -16.63
C THR A 50 26.24 -19.31 -15.29
N LYS A 51 26.74 -20.40 -14.66
CA LYS A 51 26.26 -20.83 -13.32
C LYS A 51 26.35 -19.68 -12.29
N ALA A 52 27.41 -18.88 -12.34
CA ALA A 52 27.61 -17.70 -11.47
C ALA A 52 26.59 -16.60 -11.78
N GLY A 53 26.31 -16.32 -13.07
CA GLY A 53 25.29 -15.36 -13.48
C GLY A 53 23.88 -15.76 -13.04
N LYS A 54 23.53 -17.04 -13.19
CA LYS A 54 22.24 -17.58 -12.71
C LYS A 54 22.13 -17.52 -11.18
N LYS A 55 23.22 -17.74 -10.45
CA LYS A 55 23.23 -17.62 -8.98
C LYS A 55 23.04 -16.15 -8.55
N ALA A 56 23.75 -15.22 -9.22
CA ALA A 56 23.62 -13.79 -8.94
C ALA A 56 22.22 -13.25 -9.27
N SER A 57 21.64 -13.62 -10.41
CA SER A 57 20.26 -13.19 -10.73
C SER A 57 19.23 -13.74 -9.74
N ARG A 58 19.35 -15.03 -9.37
CA ARG A 58 18.46 -15.61 -8.34
C ARG A 58 18.61 -14.93 -6.97
N ALA A 59 19.83 -14.50 -6.61
CA ALA A 59 20.04 -13.74 -5.37
C ALA A 59 19.40 -12.35 -5.44
N ALA A 60 19.54 -11.65 -6.56
CA ALA A 60 18.86 -10.36 -6.81
C ALA A 60 17.34 -10.52 -6.77
N ASP A 61 16.80 -11.52 -7.49
CA ASP A 61 15.35 -11.79 -7.49
C ASP A 61 14.79 -12.11 -6.09
N ARG A 62 15.58 -12.78 -5.25
CA ARG A 62 15.20 -13.05 -3.85
C ARG A 62 15.20 -11.77 -3.02
N ALA A 63 16.22 -10.92 -3.18
CA ALA A 63 16.30 -9.63 -2.50
C ALA A 63 15.13 -8.72 -2.90
N ASP A 64 14.83 -8.62 -4.20
CA ASP A 64 13.70 -7.82 -4.70
C ASP A 64 12.35 -8.33 -4.17
N ARG A 65 12.16 -9.66 -4.11
CA ARG A 65 10.95 -10.25 -3.51
C ARG A 65 10.85 -9.97 -2.03
N ALA A 66 11.97 -9.99 -1.29
CA ALA A 66 12.00 -9.66 0.13
C ALA A 66 11.57 -8.19 0.36
N ILE A 67 12.17 -7.26 -0.38
CA ILE A 67 11.84 -5.83 -0.31
C ILE A 67 10.36 -5.59 -0.64
N ARG A 68 9.85 -6.18 -1.72
CA ARG A 68 8.44 -6.09 -2.10
C ARG A 68 7.52 -6.65 -1.03
N ARG A 69 7.89 -7.80 -0.45
CA ARG A 69 7.10 -8.42 0.62
C ARG A 69 7.09 -7.56 1.88
N GLU A 70 8.21 -7.03 2.29
CA GLU A 70 8.30 -6.11 3.44
C GLU A 70 7.50 -4.85 3.20
N GLY A 71 7.62 -4.23 2.03
CA GLY A 71 6.82 -3.07 1.66
C GLY A 71 5.32 -3.35 1.65
N MET A 72 4.88 -4.50 1.13
CA MET A 72 3.47 -4.91 1.19
C MET A 72 3.00 -5.14 2.64
N LEU A 73 3.83 -5.77 3.48
CA LEU A 73 3.49 -6.00 4.88
C LEU A 73 3.42 -4.69 5.68
N ALA A 74 4.33 -3.77 5.41
CA ALA A 74 4.33 -2.43 6.00
C ALA A 74 3.16 -1.56 5.50
N GLY A 75 2.56 -1.93 4.36
CA GLY A 75 1.48 -1.17 3.72
C GLY A 75 1.98 0.07 2.99
N ASP A 76 3.21 0.02 2.46
CA ASP A 76 3.75 1.08 1.61
C ASP A 76 2.94 1.15 0.30
N PRO A 77 2.37 2.33 -0.06
CA PRO A 77 1.56 2.51 -1.28
C PRO A 77 2.26 2.05 -2.56
N ARG A 78 3.59 2.10 -2.62
CA ARG A 78 4.38 1.72 -3.79
C ARG A 78 4.32 0.22 -4.11
N PHE A 79 4.18 -0.61 -3.09
CA PHE A 79 4.18 -2.07 -3.20
C PHE A 79 2.78 -2.68 -3.07
N LEU A 80 1.77 -1.88 -2.75
CA LEU A 80 0.40 -2.35 -2.64
C LEU A 80 -0.21 -2.64 -4.02
N PRO A 81 -1.01 -3.71 -4.15
CA PRO A 81 -1.83 -3.92 -5.33
C PRO A 81 -2.75 -2.72 -5.59
N VAL A 82 -3.07 -2.45 -6.85
CA VAL A 82 -3.94 -1.33 -7.26
C VAL A 82 -5.28 -1.33 -6.51
N ARG A 83 -5.84 -2.51 -6.23
CA ARG A 83 -7.08 -2.66 -5.47
C ARG A 83 -6.99 -2.16 -4.01
N ASP A 84 -5.79 -2.12 -3.43
CA ASP A 84 -5.54 -1.74 -2.03
C ASP A 84 -4.97 -0.32 -1.90
N GLN A 85 -4.67 0.34 -3.02
CA GLN A 85 -4.14 1.70 -3.05
C GLN A 85 -5.24 2.74 -2.79
N GLY A 86 -4.82 3.91 -2.34
CA GLY A 86 -5.67 5.08 -2.14
C GLY A 86 -6.11 5.33 -0.69
N PRO A 87 -6.45 6.60 -0.37
CA PRO A 87 -6.79 7.02 0.99
C PRO A 87 -8.09 6.39 1.48
N VAL A 88 -9.05 6.21 0.59
CA VAL A 88 -10.34 5.59 0.93
C VAL A 88 -10.16 4.13 1.33
N ARG A 89 -9.33 3.38 0.60
CA ARG A 89 -9.02 1.98 0.93
C ARG A 89 -8.25 1.88 2.24
N ALA A 90 -7.33 2.81 2.52
CA ALA A 90 -6.63 2.89 3.79
C ALA A 90 -7.62 3.11 4.95
N PHE A 91 -8.57 4.03 4.80
CA PHE A 91 -9.62 4.28 5.77
C PHE A 91 -10.47 3.03 6.05
N VAL A 92 -10.89 2.30 5.01
CA VAL A 92 -11.65 1.05 5.15
C VAL A 92 -10.85 -0.02 5.89
N ARG A 93 -9.55 -0.15 5.59
CA ARG A 93 -8.67 -1.08 6.30
C ARG A 93 -8.61 -0.78 7.79
N ASP A 94 -8.34 0.48 8.14
CA ASP A 94 -8.24 0.92 9.53
C ASP A 94 -9.55 0.73 10.28
N PHE A 95 -10.69 0.97 9.60
CA PHE A 95 -12.01 0.78 10.17
C PHE A 95 -12.32 -0.69 10.47
N VAL A 96 -12.08 -1.60 9.50
CA VAL A 96 -12.33 -3.04 9.65
C VAL A 96 -11.35 -3.66 10.65
N ASP A 97 -10.08 -3.28 10.62
CA ASP A 97 -9.03 -3.85 11.46
C ASP A 97 -9.14 -3.40 12.93
N GLY A 98 -9.78 -2.24 13.17
CA GLY A 98 -9.97 -1.67 14.51
C GLY A 98 -11.09 -2.31 15.33
N ARG A 99 -11.95 -3.15 14.72
CA ARG A 99 -13.07 -3.82 15.42
C ARG A 99 -12.90 -5.34 15.45
N TYR A 100 -13.64 -5.97 16.36
CA TYR A 100 -13.83 -7.42 16.37
C TYR A 100 -14.92 -7.75 15.35
N THR A 101 -14.67 -8.76 14.51
CA THR A 101 -15.62 -9.22 13.49
C THR A 101 -15.86 -10.71 13.67
N ILE A 102 -17.12 -11.11 13.74
CA ILE A 102 -17.51 -12.52 13.93
C ILE A 102 -17.08 -13.36 12.73
N ALA A 103 -17.10 -12.75 11.53
CA ALA A 103 -16.70 -13.41 10.29
C ALA A 103 -15.25 -13.96 10.28
N GLU A 104 -14.36 -13.44 11.13
CA GLU A 104 -13.00 -13.96 11.25
C GLU A 104 -12.95 -15.40 11.80
N TYR A 105 -13.94 -15.76 12.59
CA TYR A 105 -14.03 -17.09 13.22
C TYR A 105 -14.71 -18.13 12.29
N PHE A 106 -15.25 -17.69 11.16
CA PHE A 106 -15.96 -18.57 10.22
C PHE A 106 -15.10 -19.77 9.78
N ILE A 107 -13.81 -19.54 9.49
CA ILE A 107 -12.92 -20.60 9.03
C ILE A 107 -12.72 -21.69 10.10
N PHE A 108 -12.62 -21.29 11.37
CA PHE A 108 -12.50 -22.24 12.47
C PHE A 108 -13.79 -23.02 12.67
N MET A 109 -14.93 -22.34 12.57
CA MET A 109 -16.24 -22.99 12.66
C MET A 109 -16.44 -23.98 11.50
N ALA A 110 -16.04 -23.61 10.27
CA ALA A 110 -16.13 -24.50 9.12
C ALA A 110 -15.31 -25.78 9.33
N VAL A 111 -14.10 -25.67 9.91
CA VAL A 111 -13.28 -26.85 10.24
C VAL A 111 -13.96 -27.71 11.31
N VAL A 112 -14.53 -27.12 12.36
CA VAL A 112 -15.26 -27.86 13.40
C VAL A 112 -16.47 -28.59 12.81
N VAL A 113 -17.26 -27.92 11.97
CA VAL A 113 -18.42 -28.49 11.29
C VAL A 113 -17.98 -29.66 10.39
N LEU A 114 -16.88 -29.49 9.65
CA LEU A 114 -16.33 -30.55 8.80
C LEU A 114 -15.93 -31.78 9.65
N LEU A 115 -15.20 -31.59 10.73
CA LEU A 115 -14.75 -32.69 11.60
C LEU A 115 -15.91 -33.42 12.27
N LEU A 116 -16.90 -32.69 12.78
CA LEU A 116 -18.09 -33.25 13.41
C LEU A 116 -19.02 -33.95 12.39
N GLY A 117 -18.98 -33.52 11.14
CA GLY A 117 -19.75 -34.13 10.04
C GLY A 117 -19.37 -35.58 9.73
N PHE A 118 -18.15 -36.01 10.11
CA PHE A 118 -17.75 -37.42 9.97
C PHE A 118 -18.38 -38.33 11.01
N ILE A 119 -18.97 -37.74 12.06
CA ILE A 119 -19.63 -38.54 13.10
C ILE A 119 -21.05 -38.89 12.64
N ASN A 120 -21.29 -40.18 12.40
CA ASN A 120 -22.60 -40.64 11.96
C ASN A 120 -23.57 -40.82 13.16
N ASN A 121 -23.93 -39.69 13.78
CA ASN A 121 -24.88 -39.59 14.87
C ASN A 121 -25.90 -38.48 14.59
N PRO A 122 -27.21 -38.81 14.46
CA PRO A 122 -28.25 -37.84 14.10
C PRO A 122 -28.33 -36.66 15.05
N SER A 123 -28.18 -36.86 16.36
CA SER A 123 -28.24 -35.81 17.37
C SER A 123 -27.08 -34.80 17.22
N ILE A 124 -25.88 -35.33 16.94
CA ILE A 124 -24.69 -34.48 16.69
C ILE A 124 -24.87 -33.70 15.39
N GLN A 125 -25.33 -34.31 14.33
CA GLN A 125 -25.56 -33.65 13.05
C GLN A 125 -26.63 -32.55 13.17
N GLN A 126 -27.70 -32.79 13.92
CA GLN A 126 -28.71 -31.76 14.19
C GLN A 126 -28.12 -30.57 14.96
N LEU A 127 -27.36 -30.84 16.03
CA LEU A 127 -26.71 -29.80 16.82
C LEU A 127 -25.73 -28.96 15.98
N VAL A 128 -24.92 -29.63 15.16
CA VAL A 128 -23.95 -28.98 14.23
C VAL A 128 -24.70 -28.10 13.24
N SER A 129 -25.80 -28.59 12.64
CA SER A 129 -26.61 -27.82 11.70
C SER A 129 -27.19 -26.56 12.34
N VAL A 130 -27.82 -26.69 13.50
CA VAL A 130 -28.36 -25.54 14.25
C VAL A 130 -27.27 -24.52 14.60
N GLY A 131 -26.12 -24.99 15.11
CA GLY A 131 -24.97 -24.13 15.43
C GLY A 131 -24.43 -23.41 14.21
N PHE A 132 -24.35 -24.10 13.08
CA PHE A 132 -23.92 -23.49 11.81
C PHE A 132 -24.85 -22.38 11.35
N PHE A 133 -26.17 -22.65 11.31
CA PHE A 133 -27.16 -21.63 10.93
C PHE A 133 -27.17 -20.44 11.86
N LEU A 134 -27.05 -20.66 13.17
CA LEU A 134 -26.95 -19.58 14.14
C LEU A 134 -25.72 -18.71 13.90
N MET A 135 -24.54 -19.34 13.72
CA MET A 135 -23.30 -18.63 13.43
C MET A 135 -23.39 -17.89 12.10
N ALA A 136 -23.93 -18.50 11.06
CA ALA A 136 -24.12 -17.85 9.75
C ALA A 136 -25.00 -16.59 9.89
N THR A 137 -26.10 -16.70 10.62
CA THR A 137 -26.99 -15.56 10.89
C THR A 137 -26.26 -14.44 11.64
N LEU A 138 -25.48 -14.76 12.66
CA LEU A 138 -24.69 -13.79 13.41
C LEU A 138 -23.64 -13.09 12.52
N ILE A 139 -22.99 -13.82 11.62
CA ILE A 139 -22.04 -13.24 10.66
C ILE A 139 -22.72 -12.28 9.72
N VAL A 140 -23.90 -12.64 9.19
CA VAL A 140 -24.67 -11.77 8.29
C VAL A 140 -25.05 -10.47 9.00
N VAL A 141 -25.59 -10.57 10.21
CA VAL A 141 -25.99 -9.40 11.01
C VAL A 141 -24.80 -8.51 11.36
N ASP A 142 -23.68 -9.11 11.85
CA ASP A 142 -22.45 -8.33 12.14
C ASP A 142 -21.90 -7.64 10.90
N THR A 143 -21.89 -8.33 9.77
CA THR A 143 -21.45 -7.77 8.48
C THR A 143 -22.36 -6.65 8.01
N ALA A 144 -23.67 -6.79 8.14
CA ALA A 144 -24.63 -5.74 7.78
C ALA A 144 -24.42 -4.47 8.63
N ILE A 145 -24.26 -4.64 9.94
CA ILE A 145 -23.95 -3.54 10.88
C ILE A 145 -22.62 -2.88 10.50
N LEU A 146 -21.60 -3.66 10.18
CA LEU A 146 -20.30 -3.15 9.76
C LEU A 146 -20.42 -2.30 8.49
N ILE A 147 -21.09 -2.80 7.47
CA ILE A 147 -21.29 -2.10 6.19
C ILE A 147 -22.07 -0.80 6.41
N PHE A 148 -23.15 -0.83 7.21
CA PHE A 148 -23.92 0.35 7.52
C PHE A 148 -23.08 1.43 8.21
N GLN A 149 -22.31 1.06 9.24
CA GLN A 149 -21.42 1.97 9.96
C GLN A 149 -20.30 2.50 9.07
N LEU A 150 -19.71 1.63 8.25
CA LEU A 150 -18.66 2.02 7.29
C LEU A 150 -19.17 3.05 6.30
N ASN A 151 -20.34 2.79 5.67
CA ASN A 151 -20.93 3.70 4.69
C ASN A 151 -21.25 5.06 5.30
N ASN A 152 -21.79 5.10 6.52
CA ASN A 152 -22.07 6.35 7.20
C ASN A 152 -20.81 7.16 7.53
N ARG A 153 -19.74 6.50 7.96
CA ARG A 153 -18.46 7.17 8.24
C ARG A 153 -17.73 7.56 6.94
N ALA A 154 -17.77 6.71 5.92
CA ALA A 154 -17.17 7.00 4.63
C ALA A 154 -17.86 8.19 3.92
N LYS A 155 -19.18 8.34 4.05
CA LYS A 155 -19.91 9.52 3.51
C LYS A 155 -19.45 10.83 4.14
N LYS A 156 -19.11 10.81 5.44
CA LYS A 156 -18.62 11.99 6.16
C LYS A 156 -17.16 12.32 5.82
N ALA A 157 -16.32 11.30 5.63
CA ALA A 157 -14.89 11.48 5.37
C ALA A 157 -14.60 11.76 3.89
N PHE A 158 -15.39 11.19 2.98
CA PHE A 158 -15.22 11.29 1.53
C PHE A 158 -16.57 11.58 0.88
N PRO A 159 -16.91 12.85 0.62
CA PRO A 159 -18.23 13.24 0.08
C PRO A 159 -18.47 12.73 -1.35
N GLU A 160 -17.42 12.56 -2.14
CA GLU A 160 -17.50 12.12 -3.52
C GLU A 160 -17.92 10.65 -3.64
N LYS A 161 -19.00 10.41 -4.44
CA LYS A 161 -19.49 9.05 -4.67
C LYS A 161 -18.52 8.19 -5.48
N ALA A 162 -17.72 8.81 -6.35
CA ALA A 162 -16.75 8.12 -7.20
C ALA A 162 -15.68 7.41 -6.35
N ASP A 163 -15.16 8.08 -5.34
CA ASP A 163 -14.12 7.56 -4.44
C ASP A 163 -14.58 6.38 -3.60
N ARG A 164 -15.90 6.34 -3.32
CA ARG A 164 -16.53 5.31 -2.48
C ARG A 164 -16.95 4.06 -3.27
N ARG A 165 -16.66 3.99 -4.57
CA ARG A 165 -16.99 2.80 -5.37
C ARG A 165 -16.29 1.55 -4.84
N GLY A 166 -17.07 0.48 -4.62
CA GLY A 166 -16.55 -0.83 -4.22
C GLY A 166 -16.01 -0.94 -2.79
N ILE A 167 -16.19 0.07 -1.92
CA ILE A 167 -15.74 0.01 -0.52
C ILE A 167 -16.43 -1.10 0.26
N THR A 168 -17.71 -1.37 -0.02
CA THR A 168 -18.51 -2.39 0.63
C THR A 168 -17.96 -3.79 0.34
N LEU A 169 -17.71 -4.08 -0.95
CA LEU A 169 -17.13 -5.37 -1.35
C LEU A 169 -15.71 -5.53 -0.79
N TYR A 170 -14.93 -4.46 -0.82
CA TYR A 170 -13.59 -4.47 -0.26
C TYR A 170 -13.60 -4.74 1.25
N ALA A 171 -14.49 -4.09 1.99
CA ALA A 171 -14.67 -4.33 3.43
C ALA A 171 -15.10 -5.78 3.70
N LEU A 172 -16.06 -6.29 2.94
CA LEU A 172 -16.54 -7.68 3.05
C LEU A 172 -15.42 -8.68 2.85
N MET A 173 -14.64 -8.55 1.77
CA MET A 173 -13.49 -9.43 1.51
C MET A 173 -12.46 -9.37 2.63
N ARG A 174 -12.26 -8.20 3.23
CA ARG A 174 -11.31 -8.03 4.32
C ARG A 174 -11.81 -8.60 5.64
N THR A 175 -13.12 -8.56 5.92
CA THR A 175 -13.71 -9.15 7.14
C THR A 175 -13.63 -10.67 7.14
N LEU A 176 -13.76 -11.32 5.99
CA LEU A 176 -13.63 -12.76 5.84
C LEU A 176 -12.18 -13.26 6.03
N GLN A 177 -11.20 -12.38 5.81
CA GLN A 177 -9.81 -12.73 6.00
C GLN A 177 -9.45 -12.76 7.49
N TYR A 178 -8.85 -13.87 7.94
CA TYR A 178 -8.31 -13.96 9.30
C TYR A 178 -7.23 -12.88 9.52
N ARG A 179 -7.31 -12.15 10.62
CA ARG A 179 -6.49 -10.95 10.88
C ARG A 179 -4.98 -11.15 10.70
N ARG A 180 -4.44 -12.30 11.15
CA ARG A 180 -3.01 -12.59 11.04
C ARG A 180 -2.55 -12.80 9.60
N LEU A 181 -3.47 -13.20 8.71
CA LEU A 181 -3.21 -13.47 7.30
C LEU A 181 -3.52 -12.26 6.40
N ARG A 182 -4.06 -11.16 6.97
CA ARG A 182 -4.38 -9.96 6.19
C ARG A 182 -3.13 -9.32 5.63
N MET A 183 -3.15 -9.03 4.35
CA MET A 183 -2.15 -8.21 3.66
C MET A 183 -2.82 -6.94 3.13
N PRO A 184 -2.27 -5.75 3.41
CA PRO A 184 -1.20 -5.41 4.35
C PRO A 184 -1.59 -5.68 5.81
N LYS A 185 -0.57 -5.78 6.67
CA LYS A 185 -0.80 -6.03 8.11
C LYS A 185 -1.65 -4.92 8.74
N PRO A 186 -2.53 -5.26 9.70
CA PRO A 186 -3.31 -4.28 10.45
C PRO A 186 -2.40 -3.26 11.15
N ARG A 187 -2.65 -1.97 10.92
CA ARG A 187 -1.93 -0.87 11.58
C ARG A 187 -2.58 -0.46 12.89
N VAL A 188 -3.89 -0.71 13.01
CA VAL A 188 -4.71 -0.28 14.15
C VAL A 188 -4.86 -1.43 15.13
N GLN A 189 -4.66 -1.16 16.42
CA GLN A 189 -4.98 -2.10 17.50
C GLN A 189 -6.48 -2.16 17.72
N ARG A 190 -7.01 -3.36 18.03
CA ARG A 190 -8.44 -3.56 18.34
C ARG A 190 -8.84 -2.80 19.60
N GLY A 191 -10.05 -2.23 19.59
CA GLY A 191 -10.61 -1.55 20.75
C GLY A 191 -9.99 -0.19 21.11
N ARG A 192 -8.93 0.23 20.43
CA ARG A 192 -8.36 1.56 20.65
C ARG A 192 -9.24 2.60 19.97
N LYS A 193 -10.11 3.26 20.73
CA LYS A 193 -10.74 4.50 20.28
C LYS A 193 -9.60 5.44 19.91
N LYS A 194 -9.53 5.92 18.65
CA LYS A 194 -8.66 7.05 18.31
C LYS A 194 -9.01 8.14 19.32
N GLY A 195 -8.06 8.47 20.20
CA GLY A 195 -8.22 9.59 21.11
C GLY A 195 -8.65 10.83 20.32
N LYS A 196 -9.57 11.56 20.89
CA LYS A 196 -9.99 12.88 20.39
C LYS A 196 -8.79 13.78 20.24
#